data_09bc5b10571122ea88cefa400099613a
#
_entry.id   09bc5b10571122ea88cefa400099613a
#
_cell.length_a   1.000
_cell.length_b   1.000
_cell.length_c   1.000
_cell.angle_alpha   90.00
_cell.angle_beta   90.00
_cell.angle_gamma   90.00
#
_symmetry.space_group_name_H-M   'P 1'
#
loop_
_entity.id
_entity.type
_entity.pdbx_description
1 polymer ?
#
loop_
_entity_poly.entity_id
_entity_poly.type
_entity_poly.pdbx_seq_one_letter_code
_entity_poly.pdbx_strand_id
1 'polypeptide(L)'
;MSPIRVLQIMPAMDAGGMETFVMNVYRTIDREKVQFDFLYHYDKPCFFDDEIRSLGGHIYKLTVRQDNNLPRYLHGLRALFAAHPEWRITHGHYSGFGMFYNSVAKRAGIPVRCGHSHNTAYEPNLVGQLDRAMSSLFRFGLTDRFACSEKAGQMLYGKQPFTVVPNGIDTARFAVRDAQRRALLRGELGVTDQEILFGHVGRFTAQKNHAGLLKIFAAVRGRLPRARLVLLGGGEPAYIEKMQSLAAELGLGDSVIFAGVRSNMQSFYDAMDAFLLPSLFEGLPVVLVEAQTAGLPCFVSDTVDSGAAFTDRVKFLPLNDAAAWANAIAAASLRRDPQAREKAVKAGYDIHTSAAVLQEFYLRRYAEVTK
;
A
#
# COMPACT_ATOMS: atom_id res chain seq x y z
N MET A 1 29.49 13.27 9.43
CA MET A 1 29.67 11.93 8.80
C MET A 1 28.64 11.83 7.69
N SER A 2 29.00 11.23 6.56
CA SER A 2 28.01 10.96 5.50
C SER A 2 26.95 9.97 6.01
N PRO A 3 25.69 10.09 5.57
CA PRO A 3 24.65 9.15 5.97
C PRO A 3 24.97 7.73 5.52
N ILE A 4 24.56 6.73 6.29
CA ILE A 4 24.60 5.33 5.82
C ILE A 4 23.60 5.16 4.69
N ARG A 5 23.93 4.37 3.68
CA ARG A 5 23.03 4.10 2.56
C ARG A 5 22.44 2.70 2.67
N VAL A 6 21.12 2.61 2.57
CA VAL A 6 20.35 1.36 2.62
C VAL A 6 19.70 1.15 1.26
N LEU A 7 20.00 0.01 0.62
CA LEU A 7 19.38 -0.33 -0.66
C LEU A 7 18.00 -0.96 -0.46
N GLN A 8 16.94 -0.25 -0.85
CA GLN A 8 15.56 -0.72 -0.90
C GLN A 8 15.35 -1.50 -2.20
N ILE A 9 14.93 -2.76 -2.12
CA ILE A 9 14.72 -3.61 -3.30
C ILE A 9 13.24 -3.80 -3.53
N MET A 10 12.73 -3.24 -4.63
CA MET A 10 11.30 -3.10 -4.93
C MET A 10 10.98 -3.70 -6.31
N PRO A 11 9.73 -4.12 -6.58
CA PRO A 11 9.31 -4.39 -7.95
C PRO A 11 9.42 -3.12 -8.83
N ALA A 12 8.78 -2.05 -8.39
CA ALA A 12 8.72 -0.72 -8.97
C ALA A 12 8.23 0.25 -7.87
N MET A 13 8.28 1.56 -8.09
CA MET A 13 7.82 2.57 -7.12
C MET A 13 6.58 3.32 -7.65
N ASP A 14 5.55 2.56 -8.01
CA ASP A 14 4.24 3.11 -8.39
C ASP A 14 3.39 3.46 -7.15
N ALA A 15 2.22 4.05 -7.35
CA ALA A 15 1.28 4.40 -6.27
C ALA A 15 0.56 3.15 -5.71
N GLY A 16 1.29 2.31 -4.98
CA GLY A 16 0.79 1.12 -4.28
C GLY A 16 0.98 1.24 -2.76
N GLY A 17 0.37 0.34 -1.99
CA GLY A 17 0.41 0.39 -0.52
C GLY A 17 1.81 0.16 0.06
N MET A 18 2.56 -0.79 -0.49
CA MET A 18 3.94 -1.09 -0.08
C MET A 18 4.87 0.07 -0.45
N GLU A 19 4.76 0.58 -1.66
CA GLU A 19 5.54 1.69 -2.19
C GLU A 19 5.27 2.98 -1.39
N THR A 20 3.99 3.24 -1.10
CA THR A 20 3.58 4.37 -0.25
C THR A 20 4.16 4.26 1.16
N PHE A 21 4.18 3.07 1.75
CA PHE A 21 4.81 2.85 3.06
C PHE A 21 6.31 3.16 3.02
N VAL A 22 7.05 2.64 2.04
CA VAL A 22 8.49 2.90 1.91
C VAL A 22 8.76 4.39 1.72
N MET A 23 7.94 5.09 0.91
CA MET A 23 8.06 6.54 0.75
C MET A 23 7.69 7.31 2.01
N ASN A 24 6.68 6.88 2.76
CA ASN A 24 6.33 7.50 4.03
C ASN A 24 7.49 7.39 5.04
N VAL A 25 8.14 6.22 5.12
CA VAL A 25 9.37 6.05 5.91
C VAL A 25 10.46 6.99 5.40
N TYR A 26 10.70 7.06 4.09
CA TYR A 26 11.77 7.86 3.49
C TYR A 26 11.58 9.37 3.68
N ARG A 27 10.34 9.86 3.67
CA ARG A 27 10.00 11.25 4.00
C ARG A 27 10.28 11.60 5.46
N THR A 28 10.11 10.62 6.36
CA THR A 28 10.08 10.80 7.81
C THR A 28 11.44 10.54 8.46
N ILE A 29 12.22 9.59 7.92
CA ILE A 29 13.52 9.20 8.45
C ILE A 29 14.51 10.38 8.40
N ASP A 30 15.43 10.47 9.38
CA ASP A 30 16.52 11.46 9.39
C ASP A 30 17.52 11.15 8.26
N ARG A 31 17.38 11.84 7.13
CA ARG A 31 18.20 11.61 5.94
C ARG A 31 19.65 12.08 6.07
N GLU A 32 19.99 12.84 7.13
CA GLU A 32 21.39 13.13 7.46
C GLU A 32 22.09 11.94 8.11
N LYS A 33 21.33 10.98 8.65
CA LYS A 33 21.84 9.74 9.25
C LYS A 33 21.66 8.53 8.35
N VAL A 34 20.51 8.40 7.70
CA VAL A 34 20.15 7.23 6.87
C VAL A 34 19.58 7.70 5.53
N GLN A 35 20.19 7.30 4.46
CA GLN A 35 19.75 7.56 3.09
C GLN A 35 19.28 6.28 2.41
N PHE A 36 18.30 6.37 1.53
CA PHE A 36 17.82 5.24 0.75
C PHE A 36 18.30 5.33 -0.70
N ASP A 37 18.71 4.18 -1.23
CA ASP A 37 18.82 3.91 -2.65
C ASP A 37 17.80 2.86 -3.03
N PHE A 38 17.41 2.80 -4.31
CA PHE A 38 16.33 1.96 -4.78
C PHE A 38 16.77 1.09 -5.95
N LEU A 39 16.49 -0.21 -5.87
CA LEU A 39 16.67 -1.15 -6.98
C LEU A 39 15.30 -1.62 -7.45
N TYR A 40 14.96 -1.33 -8.73
CA TYR A 40 13.74 -1.77 -9.39
C TYR A 40 13.97 -2.99 -10.28
N HIS A 41 12.91 -3.81 -10.40
CA HIS A 41 12.89 -4.98 -11.28
C HIS A 41 12.15 -4.74 -12.60
N TYR A 42 11.63 -3.52 -12.82
CA TYR A 42 11.02 -3.06 -14.06
C TYR A 42 11.69 -1.78 -14.55
N ASP A 43 11.94 -1.71 -15.87
CA ASP A 43 12.46 -0.49 -16.51
C ASP A 43 11.32 0.32 -17.10
N LYS A 44 10.73 1.15 -16.26
CA LYS A 44 9.70 2.12 -16.64
C LYS A 44 9.80 3.34 -15.70
N PRO A 45 9.29 4.51 -16.13
CA PRO A 45 9.03 5.61 -15.18
C PRO A 45 8.02 5.17 -14.10
N CYS A 46 8.27 5.56 -12.85
CA CYS A 46 7.42 5.25 -11.73
C CYS A 46 6.93 6.53 -11.05
N PHE A 47 5.79 6.41 -10.37
CA PHE A 47 5.11 7.55 -9.73
C PHE A 47 6.00 8.32 -8.75
N PHE A 48 6.87 7.63 -8.01
CA PHE A 48 7.71 8.25 -6.98
C PHE A 48 9.13 8.60 -7.44
N ASP A 49 9.50 8.41 -8.72
CA ASP A 49 10.89 8.57 -9.20
C ASP A 49 11.46 9.97 -8.93
N ASP A 50 10.70 11.03 -9.24
CA ASP A 50 11.18 12.41 -9.07
C ASP A 50 11.28 12.80 -7.59
N GLU A 51 10.36 12.32 -6.77
CA GLU A 51 10.41 12.55 -5.33
C GLU A 51 11.59 11.83 -4.69
N ILE A 52 11.87 10.57 -5.07
CA ILE A 52 13.04 9.83 -4.58
C ILE A 52 14.33 10.60 -4.87
N ARG A 53 14.49 11.11 -6.10
CA ARG A 53 15.66 11.90 -6.50
C ARG A 53 15.75 13.22 -5.72
N SER A 54 14.64 13.91 -5.53
CA SER A 54 14.57 15.16 -4.79
C SER A 54 14.97 15.01 -3.31
N LEU A 55 14.72 13.81 -2.75
CA LEU A 55 15.11 13.45 -1.38
C LEU A 55 16.55 12.93 -1.27
N GLY A 56 17.31 12.85 -2.37
CA GLY A 56 18.71 12.42 -2.41
C GLY A 56 18.91 10.91 -2.62
N GLY A 57 17.87 10.17 -2.98
CA GLY A 57 17.95 8.75 -3.32
C GLY A 57 18.37 8.51 -4.76
N HIS A 58 19.11 7.42 -4.99
CA HIS A 58 19.47 6.96 -6.32
C HIS A 58 18.57 5.80 -6.74
N ILE A 59 18.29 5.70 -8.03
CA ILE A 59 17.44 4.66 -8.61
C ILE A 59 18.27 3.83 -9.58
N TYR A 60 18.30 2.52 -9.35
CA TYR A 60 18.93 1.50 -10.17
C TYR A 60 17.87 0.57 -10.73
N LYS A 61 18.03 0.11 -11.97
CA LYS A 61 17.06 -0.74 -12.64
C LYS A 61 17.75 -1.99 -13.18
N LEU A 62 17.30 -3.17 -12.74
CA LEU A 62 17.74 -4.47 -13.25
C LEU A 62 16.51 -5.31 -13.57
N THR A 63 16.17 -5.37 -14.84
CA THR A 63 15.01 -6.11 -15.33
C THR A 63 15.25 -7.61 -15.30
N VAL A 64 14.23 -8.37 -14.89
CA VAL A 64 14.28 -9.82 -14.87
C VAL A 64 13.03 -10.42 -15.52
N ARG A 65 11.85 -9.87 -15.25
CA ARG A 65 10.61 -10.34 -15.85
C ARG A 65 10.40 -9.84 -17.28
N GLN A 66 10.85 -8.63 -17.60
CA GLN A 66 10.72 -8.06 -18.95
C GLN A 66 11.65 -8.78 -19.93
N ASP A 67 12.87 -9.08 -19.51
CA ASP A 67 13.88 -9.68 -20.37
C ASP A 67 13.86 -11.21 -20.34
N ASN A 68 13.16 -11.84 -19.41
CA ASN A 68 13.20 -13.28 -19.11
C ASN A 68 14.62 -13.87 -19.05
N ASN A 69 15.59 -13.06 -18.62
CA ASN A 69 17.01 -13.39 -18.64
C ASN A 69 17.62 -13.38 -17.23
N LEU A 70 17.41 -14.46 -16.51
CA LEU A 70 17.96 -14.62 -15.14
C LEU A 70 19.50 -14.54 -15.10
N PRO A 71 20.30 -15.13 -16.01
CA PRO A 71 21.76 -14.97 -16.03
C PRO A 71 22.19 -13.51 -16.12
N ARG A 72 21.57 -12.71 -17.02
CA ARG A 72 21.85 -11.28 -17.17
C ARG A 72 21.53 -10.50 -15.88
N TYR A 73 20.39 -10.80 -15.27
CA TYR A 73 20.00 -10.22 -13.99
C TYR A 73 21.01 -10.50 -12.88
N LEU A 74 21.43 -11.78 -12.72
CA LEU A 74 22.43 -12.16 -11.73
C LEU A 74 23.80 -11.53 -11.97
N HIS A 75 24.20 -11.37 -13.25
CA HIS A 75 25.42 -10.66 -13.62
C HIS A 75 25.31 -9.18 -13.24
N GLY A 76 24.19 -8.52 -13.60
CA GLY A 76 23.92 -7.12 -13.26
C GLY A 76 23.92 -6.86 -11.74
N LEU A 77 23.33 -7.76 -10.95
CA LEU A 77 23.38 -7.68 -9.49
C LEU A 77 24.82 -7.74 -8.94
N ARG A 78 25.67 -8.65 -9.47
CA ARG A 78 27.07 -8.75 -9.05
C ARG A 78 27.85 -7.48 -9.37
N ALA A 79 27.67 -6.95 -10.59
CA ALA A 79 28.29 -5.71 -11.01
C ALA A 79 27.84 -4.52 -10.16
N LEU A 80 26.53 -4.43 -9.91
CA LEU A 80 25.94 -3.37 -9.08
C LEU A 80 26.48 -3.40 -7.65
N PHE A 81 26.48 -4.54 -6.98
CA PHE A 81 27.00 -4.64 -5.62
C PHE A 81 28.51 -4.42 -5.54
N ALA A 82 29.27 -4.81 -6.56
CA ALA A 82 30.71 -4.52 -6.63
C ALA A 82 31.01 -3.03 -6.83
N ALA A 83 30.14 -2.30 -7.55
CA ALA A 83 30.26 -0.87 -7.76
C ALA A 83 29.88 -0.03 -6.54
N HIS A 84 29.12 -0.62 -5.58
CA HIS A 84 28.57 0.08 -4.40
C HIS A 84 28.99 -0.63 -3.09
N PRO A 85 30.26 -0.64 -2.73
CA PRO A 85 30.75 -1.26 -1.49
C PRO A 85 30.26 -0.58 -0.20
N GLU A 86 29.74 0.65 -0.32
CA GLU A 86 29.09 1.40 0.76
C GLU A 86 27.79 0.77 1.24
N TRP A 87 27.13 -0.03 0.42
CA TRP A 87 25.90 -0.72 0.83
C TRP A 87 26.19 -1.90 1.77
N ARG A 88 26.04 -1.63 3.07
CA ARG A 88 26.17 -2.66 4.11
C ARG A 88 24.81 -3.29 4.46
N ILE A 89 23.71 -2.69 4.01
CA ILE A 89 22.34 -3.11 4.31
C ILE A 89 21.51 -3.11 3.03
N THR A 90 20.85 -4.24 2.76
CA THR A 90 19.76 -4.34 1.78
C THR A 90 18.43 -4.59 2.50
N HIS A 91 17.34 -3.98 2.03
CA HIS A 91 15.99 -4.21 2.54
C HIS A 91 15.06 -4.56 1.38
N GLY A 92 14.71 -5.83 1.29
CA GLY A 92 13.92 -6.37 0.20
C GLY A 92 12.44 -6.44 0.53
N HIS A 93 11.62 -5.84 -0.34
CA HIS A 93 10.16 -5.86 -0.27
C HIS A 93 9.53 -6.76 -1.35
N TYR A 94 10.35 -7.27 -2.26
CA TYR A 94 9.94 -8.13 -3.37
C TYR A 94 10.30 -9.58 -3.12
N SER A 95 9.37 -10.35 -2.54
CA SER A 95 9.61 -11.73 -2.11
C SER A 95 9.84 -12.71 -3.28
N GLY A 96 9.18 -12.52 -4.44
CA GLY A 96 9.24 -13.45 -5.57
C GLY A 96 10.63 -13.68 -6.16
N PHE A 97 11.54 -12.69 -6.11
CA PHE A 97 12.93 -12.80 -6.55
C PHE A 97 13.94 -12.72 -5.40
N GLY A 98 13.47 -12.74 -4.16
CA GLY A 98 14.29 -12.52 -2.98
C GLY A 98 15.41 -13.50 -2.79
N MET A 99 15.22 -14.78 -3.13
CA MET A 99 16.28 -15.79 -3.08
C MET A 99 17.49 -15.39 -3.94
N PHE A 100 17.24 -14.84 -5.13
CA PHE A 100 18.31 -14.50 -6.06
C PHE A 100 19.10 -13.29 -5.58
N TYR A 101 18.45 -12.15 -5.30
CA TYR A 101 19.18 -10.96 -4.90
C TYR A 101 19.82 -11.10 -3.50
N ASN A 102 19.19 -11.80 -2.55
CA ASN A 102 19.80 -12.08 -1.24
C ASN A 102 21.01 -13.00 -1.35
N SER A 103 20.96 -14.01 -2.23
CA SER A 103 22.09 -14.90 -2.46
C SER A 103 23.28 -14.17 -3.08
N VAL A 104 23.03 -13.26 -4.04
CA VAL A 104 24.08 -12.44 -4.66
C VAL A 104 24.62 -11.42 -3.66
N ALA A 105 23.77 -10.75 -2.89
CA ALA A 105 24.17 -9.80 -1.83
C ALA A 105 25.04 -10.48 -0.76
N LYS A 106 24.67 -11.71 -0.33
CA LYS A 106 25.49 -12.51 0.59
C LYS A 106 26.89 -12.79 0.03
N ARG A 107 26.97 -13.21 -1.24
CA ARG A 107 28.27 -13.48 -1.89
C ARG A 107 29.09 -12.24 -2.14
N ALA A 108 28.44 -11.09 -2.34
CA ALA A 108 29.09 -9.78 -2.46
C ALA A 108 29.56 -9.21 -1.11
N GLY A 109 29.33 -9.93 0.01
CA GLY A 109 29.78 -9.50 1.33
C GLY A 109 28.88 -8.48 2.01
N ILE A 110 27.63 -8.26 1.54
CA ILE A 110 26.66 -7.40 2.22
C ILE A 110 26.20 -8.11 3.51
N PRO A 111 26.55 -7.60 4.69
CA PRO A 111 26.35 -8.34 5.95
C PRO A 111 24.89 -8.35 6.43
N VAL A 112 24.11 -7.29 6.18
CA VAL A 112 22.73 -7.15 6.65
C VAL A 112 21.78 -7.23 5.47
N ARG A 113 20.93 -8.25 5.45
CA ARG A 113 19.96 -8.53 4.37
C ARG A 113 18.59 -8.71 4.99
N CYS A 114 17.79 -7.65 4.93
CA CYS A 114 16.44 -7.61 5.48
C CYS A 114 15.41 -8.05 4.44
N GLY A 115 14.39 -8.76 4.90
CA GLY A 115 13.19 -9.03 4.12
C GLY A 115 11.96 -8.45 4.81
N HIS A 116 11.02 -7.85 4.05
CA HIS A 116 9.80 -7.28 4.57
C HIS A 116 8.58 -7.88 3.88
N SER A 117 7.70 -8.51 4.65
CA SER A 117 6.45 -9.11 4.15
C SER A 117 5.33 -8.09 4.18
N HIS A 118 4.65 -7.91 3.02
CA HIS A 118 3.53 -6.97 2.88
C HIS A 118 2.21 -7.64 2.50
N ASN A 119 2.21 -8.94 2.18
CA ASN A 119 1.03 -9.68 1.74
C ASN A 119 0.58 -10.70 2.77
N THR A 120 -0.73 -10.95 2.85
CA THR A 120 -1.34 -11.98 3.70
C THR A 120 -1.96 -13.13 2.90
N ALA A 121 -1.98 -13.03 1.56
CA ALA A 121 -2.46 -14.07 0.66
C ALA A 121 -1.77 -13.96 -0.71
N TYR A 122 -1.81 -15.04 -1.47
CA TYR A 122 -1.45 -15.10 -2.89
C TYR A 122 -2.71 -15.19 -3.73
N GLU A 123 -2.64 -14.76 -4.99
CA GLU A 123 -3.76 -14.92 -5.91
C GLU A 123 -4.13 -16.41 -6.09
N PRO A 124 -5.42 -16.76 -6.19
CA PRO A 124 -5.87 -18.15 -6.34
C PRO A 124 -5.75 -18.63 -7.80
N ASN A 125 -4.61 -18.39 -8.45
CA ASN A 125 -4.31 -18.79 -9.82
C ASN A 125 -2.91 -19.41 -9.92
N LEU A 126 -2.50 -19.87 -11.10
CA LEU A 126 -1.18 -20.48 -11.34
C LEU A 126 -0.04 -19.51 -11.03
N VAL A 127 -0.21 -18.21 -11.32
CA VAL A 127 0.79 -17.17 -11.02
C VAL A 127 0.97 -17.04 -9.51
N GLY A 128 -0.12 -17.00 -8.75
CA GLY A 128 -0.07 -16.94 -7.29
C GLY A 128 0.52 -18.19 -6.65
N GLN A 129 0.30 -19.39 -7.24
CA GLN A 129 0.97 -20.61 -6.79
C GLN A 129 2.48 -20.55 -7.03
N LEU A 130 2.92 -20.05 -8.19
CA LEU A 130 4.33 -19.84 -8.50
C LEU A 130 4.95 -18.79 -7.57
N ASP A 131 4.27 -17.66 -7.36
CA ASP A 131 4.72 -16.62 -6.43
C ASP A 131 4.84 -17.15 -5.00
N ARG A 132 3.93 -18.03 -4.57
CA ARG A 132 4.01 -18.72 -3.27
C ARG A 132 5.26 -19.61 -3.18
N ALA A 133 5.51 -20.41 -4.20
CA ALA A 133 6.68 -21.27 -4.25
C ALA A 133 7.99 -20.46 -4.22
N MET A 134 8.08 -19.41 -5.04
CA MET A 134 9.24 -18.51 -5.08
C MET A 134 9.40 -17.73 -3.78
N SER A 135 8.33 -17.23 -3.19
CA SER A 135 8.37 -16.50 -1.92
C SER A 135 8.76 -17.39 -0.75
N SER A 136 8.45 -18.70 -0.78
CA SER A 136 8.91 -19.63 0.25
C SER A 136 10.44 -19.72 0.32
N LEU A 137 11.13 -19.39 -0.78
CA LEU A 137 12.58 -19.34 -0.87
C LEU A 137 13.17 -17.97 -0.47
N PHE A 138 12.34 -16.95 -0.30
CA PHE A 138 12.78 -15.59 0.09
C PHE A 138 13.54 -15.57 1.42
N ARG A 139 13.15 -16.42 2.35
CA ARG A 139 13.79 -16.54 3.67
C ARG A 139 15.26 -16.96 3.63
N PHE A 140 15.71 -17.56 2.50
CA PHE A 140 17.11 -17.96 2.37
C PHE A 140 18.02 -16.74 2.13
N GLY A 141 19.05 -16.64 2.95
CA GLY A 141 20.02 -15.55 2.89
C GLY A 141 19.63 -14.30 3.66
N LEU A 142 18.43 -14.21 4.23
CA LEU A 142 18.06 -13.14 5.14
C LEU A 142 18.79 -13.24 6.48
N THR A 143 19.18 -12.08 7.01
CA THR A 143 19.66 -11.92 8.38
C THR A 143 18.58 -11.43 9.32
N ASP A 144 17.71 -10.56 8.82
CA ASP A 144 16.66 -9.90 9.59
C ASP A 144 15.31 -9.96 8.83
N ARG A 145 14.20 -10.05 9.56
CA ARG A 145 12.86 -10.25 8.99
C ARG A 145 11.88 -9.25 9.56
N PHE A 146 11.12 -8.61 8.68
CA PHE A 146 10.07 -7.66 9.00
C PHE A 146 8.76 -8.06 8.32
N ALA A 147 7.67 -7.62 8.90
CA ALA A 147 6.34 -7.79 8.31
C ALA A 147 5.42 -6.62 8.69
N CYS A 148 4.49 -6.27 7.80
CA CYS A 148 3.50 -5.21 8.09
C CYS A 148 2.42 -5.64 9.10
N SER A 149 2.28 -6.95 9.35
CA SER A 149 1.36 -7.54 10.34
C SER A 149 1.83 -8.93 10.75
N GLU A 150 1.31 -9.43 11.87
CA GLU A 150 1.56 -10.81 12.31
C GLU A 150 1.19 -11.84 11.22
N LYS A 151 0.03 -11.67 10.60
CA LYS A 151 -0.45 -12.57 9.53
C LYS A 151 0.47 -12.56 8.31
N ALA A 152 0.95 -11.38 7.88
CA ALA A 152 1.90 -11.26 6.79
C ALA A 152 3.24 -11.93 7.11
N GLY A 153 3.72 -11.78 8.34
CA GLY A 153 4.95 -12.42 8.82
C GLY A 153 4.83 -13.93 8.89
N GLN A 154 3.76 -14.43 9.48
CA GLN A 154 3.48 -15.87 9.56
C GLN A 154 3.36 -16.52 8.18
N MET A 155 2.70 -15.83 7.22
CA MET A 155 2.57 -16.32 5.86
C MET A 155 3.92 -16.50 5.17
N LEU A 156 4.84 -15.55 5.29
CA LEU A 156 6.12 -15.57 4.57
C LEU A 156 7.21 -16.34 5.33
N TYR A 157 7.27 -16.20 6.65
CA TYR A 157 8.35 -16.71 7.47
C TYR A 157 7.97 -17.96 8.31
N GLY A 158 6.68 -18.27 8.39
CA GLY A 158 6.17 -19.37 9.21
C GLY A 158 6.44 -19.12 10.69
N LYS A 159 7.14 -20.06 11.34
CA LYS A 159 7.50 -20.00 12.76
C LYS A 159 8.81 -19.23 13.04
N GLN A 160 9.49 -18.71 12.02
CA GLN A 160 10.74 -17.96 12.23
C GLN A 160 10.42 -16.59 12.85
N PRO A 161 11.27 -16.11 13.77
CA PRO A 161 11.03 -14.79 14.38
C PRO A 161 11.15 -13.66 13.36
N PHE A 162 10.27 -12.68 13.50
CA PHE A 162 10.24 -11.44 12.69
C PHE A 162 9.77 -10.26 13.56
N THR A 163 10.07 -9.06 13.11
CA THR A 163 9.62 -7.83 13.74
C THR A 163 8.43 -7.27 12.95
N VAL A 164 7.34 -6.98 13.65
CA VAL A 164 6.18 -6.29 13.03
C VAL A 164 6.46 -4.79 12.98
N VAL A 165 6.41 -4.24 11.77
CA VAL A 165 6.46 -2.80 11.50
C VAL A 165 5.23 -2.48 10.66
N PRO A 166 4.15 -1.96 11.25
CA PRO A 166 2.93 -1.63 10.53
C PRO A 166 3.17 -0.62 9.41
N ASN A 167 2.38 -0.71 8.34
CA ASN A 167 2.41 0.27 7.27
C ASN A 167 1.86 1.61 7.77
N GLY A 168 2.71 2.37 8.45
CA GLY A 168 2.38 3.65 9.05
C GLY A 168 2.07 4.72 8.00
N ILE A 169 1.21 5.64 8.41
CA ILE A 169 0.83 6.85 7.65
C ILE A 169 1.12 8.10 8.49
N ASP A 170 1.17 9.26 7.84
CA ASP A 170 1.16 10.54 8.55
C ASP A 170 -0.23 10.77 9.16
N THR A 171 -0.41 10.29 10.40
CA THR A 171 -1.70 10.38 11.10
C THR A 171 -2.14 11.82 11.35
N ALA A 172 -1.21 12.77 11.49
CA ALA A 172 -1.52 14.18 11.64
C ALA A 172 -2.13 14.73 10.35
N ARG A 173 -1.52 14.43 9.21
CA ARG A 173 -1.98 14.86 7.90
C ARG A 173 -3.41 14.40 7.59
N PHE A 174 -3.74 13.13 7.85
CA PHE A 174 -5.07 12.59 7.54
C PHE A 174 -6.15 12.96 8.56
N ALA A 175 -5.76 13.32 9.80
CA ALA A 175 -6.71 13.73 10.83
C ALA A 175 -7.20 15.17 10.69
N VAL A 176 -6.47 16.04 9.99
CA VAL A 176 -6.85 17.44 9.81
C VAL A 176 -8.04 17.53 8.84
N ARG A 177 -9.18 18.00 9.37
CA ARG A 177 -10.38 18.29 8.59
C ARG A 177 -10.32 19.74 8.13
N ASP A 178 -10.54 19.94 6.83
CA ASP A 178 -10.57 21.24 6.22
C ASP A 178 -11.86 21.40 5.41
N ALA A 179 -12.76 22.23 5.93
CA ALA A 179 -14.06 22.48 5.30
C ALA A 179 -13.93 23.17 3.93
N GLN A 180 -12.94 24.05 3.77
CA GLN A 180 -12.70 24.74 2.51
C GLN A 180 -12.16 23.75 1.46
N ARG A 181 -11.20 22.91 1.83
CA ARG A 181 -10.64 21.85 0.99
C ARG A 181 -11.74 20.86 0.58
N ARG A 182 -12.63 20.47 1.52
CA ARG A 182 -13.81 19.64 1.23
C ARG A 182 -14.72 20.30 0.20
N ALA A 183 -15.08 21.57 0.40
CA ALA A 183 -15.99 22.29 -0.49
C ALA A 183 -15.38 22.44 -1.90
N LEU A 184 -14.12 22.81 -2.00
CA LEU A 184 -13.41 22.94 -3.28
C LEU A 184 -13.42 21.62 -4.05
N LEU A 185 -13.00 20.53 -3.43
CA LEU A 185 -12.93 19.23 -4.14
C LEU A 185 -14.31 18.69 -4.49
N ARG A 186 -15.34 18.87 -3.64
CA ARG A 186 -16.71 18.50 -3.99
C ARG A 186 -17.21 19.30 -5.19
N GLY A 187 -16.89 20.60 -5.26
CA GLY A 187 -17.20 21.46 -6.42
C GLY A 187 -16.52 20.95 -7.70
N GLU A 188 -15.23 20.60 -7.65
CA GLU A 188 -14.47 20.04 -8.78
C GLU A 188 -15.07 18.71 -9.26
N LEU A 189 -15.58 17.88 -8.34
CA LEU A 189 -16.21 16.60 -8.64
C LEU A 189 -17.68 16.73 -9.05
N GLY A 190 -18.26 17.92 -9.05
CA GLY A 190 -19.68 18.14 -9.31
C GLY A 190 -20.60 17.50 -8.26
N VAL A 191 -20.17 17.46 -7.00
CA VAL A 191 -20.91 16.87 -5.87
C VAL A 191 -21.44 17.97 -4.96
N THR A 192 -22.72 18.02 -4.77
CA THR A 192 -23.41 19.01 -3.93
C THR A 192 -23.37 18.59 -2.44
N ASP A 193 -23.66 19.55 -1.54
CA ASP A 193 -23.72 19.26 -0.08
C ASP A 193 -24.88 18.34 0.31
N GLN A 194 -25.88 18.20 -0.55
CA GLN A 194 -27.03 17.34 -0.31
C GLN A 194 -26.79 15.89 -0.75
N GLU A 195 -25.71 15.64 -1.50
CA GLU A 195 -25.32 14.31 -1.96
C GLU A 195 -24.37 13.63 -0.95
N ILE A 196 -24.45 12.32 -0.88
CA ILE A 196 -23.56 11.50 -0.04
C ILE A 196 -22.44 11.00 -0.94
N LEU A 197 -21.19 11.36 -0.66
CA LEU A 197 -20.03 10.93 -1.43
C LEU A 197 -19.35 9.73 -0.77
N PHE A 198 -19.51 8.55 -1.37
CA PHE A 198 -18.73 7.37 -1.06
C PHE A 198 -17.41 7.39 -1.83
N GLY A 199 -16.35 6.86 -1.22
CA GLY A 199 -15.05 6.75 -1.87
C GLY A 199 -14.49 5.35 -1.86
N HIS A 200 -13.72 5.02 -2.89
CA HIS A 200 -12.87 3.84 -2.96
C HIS A 200 -11.50 4.23 -3.52
N VAL A 201 -10.45 3.70 -2.92
CA VAL A 201 -9.06 3.92 -3.34
C VAL A 201 -8.38 2.60 -3.58
N GLY A 202 -7.91 2.37 -4.79
CA GLY A 202 -7.21 1.16 -5.14
C GLY A 202 -6.91 1.03 -6.63
N ARG A 203 -5.84 0.29 -6.96
CA ARG A 203 -5.55 -0.02 -8.36
C ARG A 203 -6.70 -0.81 -8.98
N PHE A 204 -7.03 -0.53 -10.23
CA PHE A 204 -8.03 -1.29 -10.98
C PHE A 204 -7.49 -2.70 -11.31
N THR A 205 -7.64 -3.60 -10.35
CA THR A 205 -7.24 -5.02 -10.42
C THR A 205 -8.38 -5.90 -9.91
N ALA A 206 -8.34 -7.19 -10.23
CA ALA A 206 -9.30 -8.17 -9.72
C ALA A 206 -9.36 -8.17 -8.19
N GLN A 207 -8.21 -8.03 -7.51
CA GLN A 207 -8.10 -7.99 -6.05
C GLN A 207 -9.00 -6.93 -5.41
N LYS A 208 -9.06 -5.71 -5.99
CA LYS A 208 -9.85 -4.58 -5.46
C LYS A 208 -11.34 -4.68 -5.78
N ASN A 209 -11.73 -5.63 -6.64
CA ASN A 209 -13.12 -6.01 -6.90
C ASN A 209 -14.04 -4.84 -7.31
N HIS A 210 -13.57 -3.99 -8.24
CA HIS A 210 -14.36 -2.84 -8.71
C HIS A 210 -15.71 -3.26 -9.30
N ALA A 211 -15.79 -4.43 -9.96
CA ALA A 211 -17.06 -4.94 -10.48
C ALA A 211 -18.06 -5.24 -9.35
N GLY A 212 -17.60 -5.86 -8.26
CA GLY A 212 -18.42 -6.08 -7.07
C GLY A 212 -18.83 -4.75 -6.41
N LEU A 213 -17.91 -3.79 -6.34
CA LEU A 213 -18.18 -2.45 -5.82
C LEU A 213 -19.30 -1.74 -6.58
N LEU A 214 -19.27 -1.78 -7.91
CA LEU A 214 -20.31 -1.17 -8.74
C LEU A 214 -21.69 -1.82 -8.51
N LYS A 215 -21.76 -3.15 -8.36
CA LYS A 215 -23.01 -3.86 -8.02
C LYS A 215 -23.50 -3.50 -6.61
N ILE A 216 -22.60 -3.43 -5.63
CA ILE A 216 -22.92 -2.95 -4.28
C ILE A 216 -23.47 -1.53 -4.34
N PHE A 217 -22.78 -0.65 -5.09
CA PHE A 217 -23.19 0.74 -5.19
C PHE A 217 -24.53 0.94 -5.90
N ALA A 218 -24.86 0.11 -6.90
CA ALA A 218 -26.18 0.07 -7.50
C ALA A 218 -27.28 -0.23 -6.47
N ALA A 219 -27.05 -1.22 -5.60
CA ALA A 219 -27.98 -1.53 -4.50
C ALA A 219 -28.06 -0.38 -3.46
N VAL A 220 -26.94 0.27 -3.16
CA VAL A 220 -26.89 1.46 -2.28
C VAL A 220 -27.73 2.59 -2.86
N ARG A 221 -27.63 2.88 -4.15
CA ARG A 221 -28.42 3.92 -4.82
C ARG A 221 -29.92 3.65 -4.80
N GLY A 222 -30.33 2.40 -4.83
CA GLY A 222 -31.74 2.02 -4.64
C GLY A 222 -32.32 2.44 -3.27
N ARG A 223 -31.47 2.59 -2.26
CA ARG A 223 -31.84 3.08 -0.90
C ARG A 223 -31.54 4.55 -0.67
N LEU A 224 -30.46 5.05 -1.28
CA LEU A 224 -29.92 6.41 -1.15
C LEU A 224 -29.77 7.01 -2.56
N PRO A 225 -30.85 7.52 -3.17
CA PRO A 225 -30.80 8.00 -4.57
C PRO A 225 -29.81 9.15 -4.81
N ARG A 226 -29.45 9.91 -3.76
CA ARG A 226 -28.45 11.00 -3.82
C ARG A 226 -27.01 10.51 -3.54
N ALA A 227 -26.76 9.20 -3.53
CA ALA A 227 -25.40 8.68 -3.38
C ALA A 227 -24.57 8.90 -4.65
N ARG A 228 -23.31 9.31 -4.45
CA ARG A 228 -22.25 9.43 -5.46
C ARG A 228 -21.07 8.54 -5.05
N LEU A 229 -20.33 8.02 -6.01
CA LEU A 229 -19.15 7.19 -5.75
C LEU A 229 -17.96 7.77 -6.50
N VAL A 230 -16.85 8.03 -5.79
CA VAL A 230 -15.57 8.40 -6.41
C VAL A 230 -14.61 7.21 -6.34
N LEU A 231 -14.02 6.86 -7.48
CA LEU A 231 -13.05 5.79 -7.66
C LEU A 231 -11.68 6.40 -7.96
N LEU A 232 -10.71 6.12 -7.10
CA LEU A 232 -9.34 6.61 -7.21
C LEU A 232 -8.37 5.46 -7.44
N GLY A 233 -7.51 5.61 -8.42
CA GLY A 233 -6.46 4.65 -8.75
C GLY A 233 -6.23 4.54 -10.24
N GLY A 234 -5.11 3.92 -10.60
CA GLY A 234 -4.76 3.57 -11.97
C GLY A 234 -4.95 2.07 -12.22
N GLY A 235 -4.76 1.65 -13.45
CA GLY A 235 -4.84 0.25 -13.87
C GLY A 235 -4.67 0.12 -15.37
N GLU A 236 -4.83 -1.08 -15.88
CA GLU A 236 -4.88 -1.36 -17.32
C GLU A 236 -6.05 -0.60 -17.96
N PRO A 237 -5.83 0.21 -19.02
CA PRO A 237 -6.89 1.00 -19.66
C PRO A 237 -8.13 0.18 -20.03
N ALA A 238 -7.93 -0.99 -20.64
CA ALA A 238 -9.02 -1.89 -21.03
C ALA A 238 -9.85 -2.38 -19.83
N TYR A 239 -9.22 -2.55 -18.64
CA TYR A 239 -9.95 -2.94 -17.45
C TYR A 239 -10.75 -1.76 -16.87
N ILE A 240 -10.21 -0.53 -16.94
CA ILE A 240 -10.93 0.68 -16.52
C ILE A 240 -12.14 0.92 -17.42
N GLU A 241 -11.97 0.84 -18.76
CA GLU A 241 -13.05 0.94 -19.75
C GLU A 241 -14.16 -0.10 -19.51
N LYS A 242 -13.79 -1.35 -19.20
CA LYS A 242 -14.74 -2.38 -18.81
C LYS A 242 -15.54 -1.99 -17.56
N MET A 243 -14.93 -1.37 -16.58
CA MET A 243 -15.63 -0.90 -15.36
C MET A 243 -16.54 0.29 -15.64
N GLN A 244 -16.16 1.19 -16.55
CA GLN A 244 -17.01 2.29 -17.01
C GLN A 244 -18.24 1.77 -17.76
N SER A 245 -18.05 0.79 -18.66
CA SER A 245 -19.16 0.12 -19.35
C SER A 245 -20.11 -0.57 -18.37
N LEU A 246 -19.58 -1.30 -17.39
CA LEU A 246 -20.39 -1.95 -16.36
C LEU A 246 -21.17 -0.92 -15.51
N ALA A 247 -20.58 0.24 -15.20
CA ALA A 247 -21.29 1.31 -14.49
C ALA A 247 -22.48 1.84 -15.32
N ALA A 248 -22.31 2.00 -16.64
CA ALA A 248 -23.38 2.40 -17.55
C ALA A 248 -24.48 1.33 -17.63
N GLU A 249 -24.11 0.05 -17.79
CA GLU A 249 -25.06 -1.09 -17.82
C GLU A 249 -25.89 -1.19 -16.52
N LEU A 250 -25.29 -0.86 -15.37
CA LEU A 250 -25.99 -0.83 -14.08
C LEU A 250 -26.82 0.43 -13.86
N GLY A 251 -26.92 1.33 -14.84
CA GLY A 251 -27.67 2.59 -14.73
C GLY A 251 -27.07 3.59 -13.75
N LEU A 252 -25.77 3.47 -13.48
CA LEU A 252 -25.09 4.36 -12.50
C LEU A 252 -24.68 5.69 -13.11
N GLY A 253 -24.41 5.76 -14.42
CA GLY A 253 -24.13 7.00 -15.16
C GLY A 253 -23.20 7.98 -14.42
N ASP A 254 -23.60 9.23 -14.35
CA ASP A 254 -22.81 10.29 -13.69
C ASP A 254 -22.65 10.13 -12.17
N SER A 255 -23.34 9.15 -11.58
CA SER A 255 -23.21 8.90 -10.13
C SER A 255 -21.87 8.25 -9.73
N VAL A 256 -21.10 7.74 -10.70
CA VAL A 256 -19.76 7.17 -10.48
C VAL A 256 -18.72 8.06 -11.16
N ILE A 257 -17.77 8.53 -10.37
CA ILE A 257 -16.69 9.42 -10.79
C ILE A 257 -15.39 8.62 -10.84
N PHE A 258 -14.82 8.44 -12.03
CA PHE A 258 -13.50 7.82 -12.22
C PHE A 258 -12.44 8.91 -12.16
N ALA A 259 -11.85 9.13 -10.97
CA ALA A 259 -10.94 10.25 -10.72
C ALA A 259 -9.49 9.98 -11.13
N GLY A 260 -9.13 8.73 -11.48
CA GLY A 260 -7.77 8.35 -11.84
C GLY A 260 -6.79 8.38 -10.65
N VAL A 261 -5.49 8.44 -10.95
CA VAL A 261 -4.43 8.54 -9.93
C VAL A 261 -4.35 9.98 -9.41
N ARG A 262 -4.31 10.14 -8.11
CA ARG A 262 -4.23 11.44 -7.43
C ARG A 262 -3.15 11.43 -6.34
N SER A 263 -2.49 12.57 -6.15
CA SER A 263 -1.49 12.77 -5.08
C SER A 263 -2.08 13.45 -3.83
N ASN A 264 -3.18 14.22 -3.99
CA ASN A 264 -3.85 14.97 -2.92
C ASN A 264 -4.89 14.14 -2.16
N MET A 265 -4.53 12.94 -1.74
CA MET A 265 -5.44 11.97 -1.11
C MET A 265 -6.19 12.52 0.10
N GLN A 266 -5.53 13.38 0.89
CA GLN A 266 -6.15 14.04 2.05
C GLN A 266 -7.43 14.79 1.66
N SER A 267 -7.40 15.54 0.54
CA SER A 267 -8.58 16.28 0.05
C SER A 267 -9.74 15.34 -0.29
N PHE A 268 -9.43 14.18 -0.86
CA PHE A 268 -10.45 13.18 -1.17
C PHE A 268 -11.08 12.58 0.08
N TYR A 269 -10.28 12.25 1.11
CA TYR A 269 -10.83 11.78 2.38
C TYR A 269 -11.64 12.89 3.09
N ASP A 270 -11.28 14.15 2.95
CA ASP A 270 -12.12 15.28 3.45
C ASP A 270 -13.45 15.36 2.70
N ALA A 271 -13.46 15.18 1.39
CA ALA A 271 -14.65 15.27 0.55
C ALA A 271 -15.65 14.12 0.78
N MET A 272 -15.15 12.92 1.11
CA MET A 272 -15.96 11.72 1.31
C MET A 272 -16.81 11.79 2.58
N ASP A 273 -17.93 11.06 2.59
CA ASP A 273 -18.78 10.83 3.76
C ASP A 273 -18.62 9.41 4.31
N ALA A 274 -18.25 8.45 3.47
CA ALA A 274 -17.91 7.09 3.87
C ALA A 274 -16.93 6.44 2.87
N PHE A 275 -16.26 5.38 3.31
CA PHE A 275 -15.28 4.63 2.53
C PHE A 275 -15.74 3.19 2.30
N LEU A 276 -15.60 2.70 1.06
CA LEU A 276 -16.00 1.35 0.64
C LEU A 276 -14.77 0.55 0.22
N LEU A 277 -14.57 -0.65 0.80
CA LEU A 277 -13.46 -1.54 0.47
C LEU A 277 -13.93 -2.99 0.28
N PRO A 278 -14.54 -3.35 -0.86
CA PRO A 278 -15.01 -4.71 -1.14
C PRO A 278 -13.91 -5.59 -1.75
N SER A 279 -12.67 -5.44 -1.31
CA SER A 279 -11.53 -6.21 -1.82
C SER A 279 -11.71 -7.71 -1.58
N LEU A 280 -11.22 -8.54 -2.51
CA LEU A 280 -11.25 -10.01 -2.37
C LEU A 280 -10.27 -10.49 -1.29
N PHE A 281 -9.15 -9.83 -1.16
CA PHE A 281 -8.14 -10.05 -0.11
C PHE A 281 -7.25 -8.81 0.03
N GLU A 282 -6.71 -8.59 1.22
CA GLU A 282 -5.74 -7.54 1.51
C GLU A 282 -4.66 -8.07 2.45
N GLY A 283 -3.48 -7.48 2.36
CA GLY A 283 -2.47 -7.59 3.41
C GLY A 283 -2.86 -6.71 4.60
N LEU A 284 -2.25 -5.53 4.66
CA LEU A 284 -2.74 -4.42 5.48
C LEU A 284 -3.12 -3.29 4.51
N PRO A 285 -4.44 -3.02 4.31
CA PRO A 285 -4.86 -1.99 3.36
C PRO A 285 -4.57 -0.60 3.92
N VAL A 286 -3.48 0.03 3.48
CA VAL A 286 -3.08 1.40 3.90
C VAL A 286 -4.22 2.39 3.71
N VAL A 287 -4.96 2.28 2.61
CA VAL A 287 -6.13 3.14 2.31
C VAL A 287 -7.25 3.03 3.35
N LEU A 288 -7.39 1.87 4.01
CA LEU A 288 -8.33 1.70 5.12
C LEU A 288 -7.80 2.36 6.40
N VAL A 289 -6.48 2.32 6.62
CA VAL A 289 -5.85 3.04 7.74
C VAL A 289 -6.03 4.54 7.56
N GLU A 290 -5.81 5.06 6.34
CA GLU A 290 -6.02 6.47 5.99
C GLU A 290 -7.48 6.90 6.20
N ALA A 291 -8.44 6.14 5.66
CA ALA A 291 -9.87 6.42 5.78
C ALA A 291 -10.33 6.43 7.24
N GLN A 292 -9.91 5.45 8.04
CA GLN A 292 -10.20 5.40 9.47
C GLN A 292 -9.58 6.58 10.22
N THR A 293 -8.30 6.93 9.90
CA THR A 293 -7.60 8.08 10.53
C THR A 293 -8.30 9.40 10.21
N ALA A 294 -8.85 9.53 8.99
CA ALA A 294 -9.74 10.65 8.63
C ALA A 294 -11.10 10.60 9.34
N GLY A 295 -11.35 9.60 10.17
CA GLY A 295 -12.58 9.41 10.95
C GLY A 295 -13.77 8.91 10.13
N LEU A 296 -13.57 8.45 8.90
CA LEU A 296 -14.65 7.99 8.03
C LEU A 296 -15.27 6.68 8.54
N PRO A 297 -16.59 6.54 8.47
CA PRO A 297 -17.23 5.23 8.48
C PRO A 297 -16.72 4.40 7.29
N CYS A 298 -16.29 3.17 7.55
CA CYS A 298 -15.72 2.28 6.56
C CYS A 298 -16.56 1.00 6.44
N PHE A 299 -16.95 0.64 5.23
CA PHE A 299 -17.63 -0.61 4.92
C PHE A 299 -16.67 -1.48 4.15
N VAL A 300 -16.34 -2.64 4.69
CA VAL A 300 -15.22 -3.48 4.26
C VAL A 300 -15.70 -4.90 4.05
N SER A 301 -15.15 -5.62 3.07
CA SER A 301 -15.48 -7.04 2.92
C SER A 301 -14.97 -7.86 4.10
N ASP A 302 -15.70 -8.90 4.47
CA ASP A 302 -15.34 -9.86 5.52
C ASP A 302 -14.12 -10.74 5.18
N THR A 303 -13.63 -10.66 3.94
CA THR A 303 -12.39 -11.28 3.49
C THR A 303 -11.14 -10.49 3.89
N VAL A 304 -11.29 -9.22 4.24
CA VAL A 304 -10.20 -8.38 4.78
C VAL A 304 -10.02 -8.70 6.26
N ASP A 305 -8.75 -8.73 6.70
CA ASP A 305 -8.43 -9.03 8.10
C ASP A 305 -9.06 -7.99 9.04
N SER A 306 -9.85 -8.47 9.99
CA SER A 306 -10.49 -7.62 11.01
C SER A 306 -9.48 -6.89 11.90
N GLY A 307 -8.25 -7.38 12.01
CA GLY A 307 -7.14 -6.70 12.70
C GLY A 307 -6.74 -5.36 12.08
N ALA A 308 -7.20 -5.06 10.84
CA ALA A 308 -7.02 -3.75 10.23
C ALA A 308 -7.99 -2.67 10.79
N ALA A 309 -9.01 -3.05 11.56
CA ALA A 309 -9.95 -2.12 12.18
C ALA A 309 -9.41 -1.64 13.54
N PHE A 310 -9.26 -0.33 13.69
CA PHE A 310 -8.89 0.30 14.98
C PHE A 310 -9.92 1.35 15.46
N THR A 311 -10.96 1.59 14.66
CA THR A 311 -12.11 2.40 15.06
C THR A 311 -13.38 1.55 15.12
N ASP A 312 -14.37 1.98 15.89
CA ASP A 312 -15.71 1.39 15.93
C ASP A 312 -16.58 1.74 14.72
N ARG A 313 -15.99 2.45 13.75
CA ARG A 313 -16.65 2.88 12.50
C ARG A 313 -16.42 1.94 11.33
N VAL A 314 -15.73 0.81 11.53
CA VAL A 314 -15.53 -0.20 10.50
C VAL A 314 -16.59 -1.28 10.63
N LYS A 315 -17.27 -1.57 9.51
CA LYS A 315 -18.25 -2.64 9.42
C LYS A 315 -17.84 -3.66 8.36
N PHE A 316 -17.62 -4.90 8.77
CA PHE A 316 -17.31 -6.02 7.88
C PHE A 316 -18.58 -6.62 7.32
N LEU A 317 -18.64 -6.86 6.00
CA LEU A 317 -19.83 -7.28 5.28
C LEU A 317 -19.49 -8.38 4.26
N PRO A 318 -20.42 -9.34 4.03
CA PRO A 318 -20.19 -10.43 3.09
C PRO A 318 -20.10 -9.92 1.65
N LEU A 319 -19.08 -10.37 0.92
CA LEU A 319 -18.81 -9.92 -0.46
C LEU A 319 -19.95 -10.19 -1.45
N ASN A 320 -20.67 -11.29 -1.26
CA ASN A 320 -21.66 -11.77 -2.22
C ASN A 320 -23.08 -11.28 -1.93
N ASP A 321 -23.25 -10.35 -1.00
CA ASP A 321 -24.56 -9.83 -0.60
C ASP A 321 -24.63 -8.30 -0.70
N ALA A 322 -24.84 -7.79 -1.91
CA ALA A 322 -24.99 -6.36 -2.17
C ALA A 322 -26.15 -5.73 -1.38
N ALA A 323 -27.20 -6.51 -1.07
CA ALA A 323 -28.34 -6.03 -0.29
C ALA A 323 -27.95 -5.82 1.18
N ALA A 324 -27.12 -6.71 1.75
CA ALA A 324 -26.57 -6.52 3.10
C ALA A 324 -25.73 -5.23 3.19
N TRP A 325 -24.90 -4.94 2.18
CA TRP A 325 -24.17 -3.69 2.10
C TRP A 325 -25.10 -2.48 2.06
N ALA A 326 -26.09 -2.49 1.16
CA ALA A 326 -27.05 -1.38 1.02
C ALA A 326 -27.84 -1.14 2.32
N ASN A 327 -28.29 -2.19 2.98
CA ASN A 327 -29.00 -2.10 4.26
C ASN A 327 -28.10 -1.56 5.36
N ALA A 328 -26.88 -2.08 5.46
CA ALA A 328 -25.91 -1.67 6.47
C ALA A 328 -25.51 -0.19 6.32
N ILE A 329 -25.29 0.27 5.08
CA ILE A 329 -24.93 1.65 4.74
C ILE A 329 -26.11 2.58 5.02
N ALA A 330 -27.33 2.22 4.61
CA ALA A 330 -28.51 3.06 4.81
C ALA A 330 -28.88 3.25 6.31
N ALA A 331 -28.58 2.24 7.14
CA ALA A 331 -28.82 2.29 8.58
C ALA A 331 -27.68 2.94 9.38
N ALA A 332 -26.52 3.20 8.74
CA ALA A 332 -25.35 3.68 9.46
C ALA A 332 -25.38 5.20 9.69
N SER A 333 -24.82 5.61 10.83
CA SER A 333 -24.44 7.01 11.01
C SER A 333 -23.17 7.32 10.23
N LEU A 334 -23.24 8.28 9.31
CA LEU A 334 -22.09 8.76 8.54
C LEU A 334 -21.28 9.85 9.28
N ARG A 335 -21.49 9.98 10.59
CA ARG A 335 -20.67 10.88 11.41
C ARG A 335 -19.26 10.33 11.57
N ARG A 336 -18.28 11.20 11.43
CA ARG A 336 -16.87 10.85 11.60
C ARG A 336 -16.52 10.62 13.07
N ASP A 337 -15.52 9.76 13.30
CA ASP A 337 -14.94 9.54 14.62
C ASP A 337 -13.99 10.70 14.98
N PRO A 338 -14.27 11.49 16.04
CA PRO A 338 -13.39 12.59 16.45
C PRO A 338 -12.07 12.11 17.08
N GLN A 339 -12.00 10.87 17.56
CA GLN A 339 -10.84 10.28 18.22
C GLN A 339 -10.02 9.37 17.29
N ALA A 340 -10.32 9.38 15.99
CA ALA A 340 -9.73 8.47 15.01
C ALA A 340 -8.20 8.51 14.98
N ARG A 341 -7.60 9.72 15.07
CA ARG A 341 -6.15 9.88 15.10
C ARG A 341 -5.51 9.22 16.31
N GLU A 342 -6.05 9.45 17.50
CA GLU A 342 -5.54 8.87 18.74
C GLU A 342 -5.59 7.34 18.70
N LYS A 343 -6.69 6.80 18.15
CA LYS A 343 -6.86 5.37 17.94
C LYS A 343 -5.84 4.82 16.93
N ALA A 344 -5.57 5.56 15.83
CA ALA A 344 -4.57 5.18 14.83
C ALA A 344 -3.15 5.15 15.44
N VAL A 345 -2.77 6.17 16.20
CA VAL A 345 -1.47 6.24 16.90
C VAL A 345 -1.34 5.09 17.90
N LYS A 346 -2.37 4.85 18.72
CA LYS A 346 -2.40 3.76 19.70
C LYS A 346 -2.31 2.37 19.05
N ALA A 347 -2.87 2.22 17.85
CA ALA A 347 -2.79 0.99 17.06
C ALA A 347 -1.44 0.83 16.32
N GLY A 348 -0.50 1.78 16.45
CA GLY A 348 0.83 1.71 15.86
C GLY A 348 0.91 2.15 14.40
N TYR A 349 -0.11 2.84 13.87
CA TYR A 349 -0.16 3.27 12.47
C TYR A 349 0.44 4.66 12.23
N ASP A 350 1.09 5.27 13.22
CA ASP A 350 1.81 6.52 13.01
C ASP A 350 3.17 6.27 12.35
N ILE A 351 3.44 6.97 11.24
CA ILE A 351 4.65 6.77 10.46
C ILE A 351 5.91 7.14 11.23
N HIS A 352 5.85 8.10 12.15
CA HIS A 352 7.00 8.49 12.97
C HIS A 352 7.48 7.32 13.83
N THR A 353 6.55 6.50 14.35
CA THR A 353 6.88 5.27 15.08
C THR A 353 7.56 4.25 14.18
N SER A 354 6.99 3.95 13.01
CA SER A 354 7.55 2.97 12.07
C SER A 354 8.92 3.42 11.54
N ALA A 355 9.07 4.71 11.21
CA ALA A 355 10.34 5.27 10.74
C ALA A 355 11.41 5.25 11.82
N ALA A 356 11.07 5.56 13.09
CA ALA A 356 12.02 5.51 14.21
C ALA A 356 12.54 4.08 14.45
N VAL A 357 11.65 3.09 14.44
CA VAL A 357 12.02 1.66 14.58
C VAL A 357 13.00 1.24 13.48
N LEU A 358 12.70 1.57 12.22
CA LEU A 358 13.58 1.21 11.10
C LEU A 358 14.90 1.99 11.13
N GLN A 359 14.89 3.28 11.46
CA GLN A 359 16.10 4.09 11.57
C GLN A 359 17.04 3.56 12.66
N GLU A 360 16.51 3.30 13.86
CA GLU A 360 17.29 2.74 14.96
C GLU A 360 17.87 1.38 14.59
N PHE A 361 17.06 0.52 13.95
CA PHE A 361 17.53 -0.77 13.45
C PHE A 361 18.68 -0.60 12.46
N TYR A 362 18.56 0.26 11.44
CA TYR A 362 19.61 0.44 10.44
C TYR A 362 20.92 0.97 11.05
N LEU A 363 20.84 1.97 11.93
CA LEU A 363 22.00 2.55 12.58
C LEU A 363 22.70 1.53 13.48
N ARG A 364 21.96 0.78 14.28
CA ARG A 364 22.49 -0.28 15.14
C ARG A 364 23.17 -1.38 14.32
N ARG A 365 22.48 -1.91 13.31
CA ARG A 365 23.01 -3.01 12.49
C ARG A 365 24.24 -2.58 11.69
N TYR A 366 24.26 -1.32 11.19
CA TYR A 366 25.43 -0.77 10.52
C TYR A 366 26.63 -0.69 11.46
N ALA A 367 26.44 -0.20 12.68
CA ALA A 367 27.50 -0.12 13.68
C ALA A 367 28.06 -1.49 14.09
N GLU A 368 27.20 -2.53 14.15
CA GLU A 368 27.61 -3.91 14.47
C GLU A 368 28.53 -4.53 13.40
N VAL A 369 28.35 -4.15 12.12
CA VAL A 369 29.05 -4.79 10.98
C VAL A 369 30.20 -3.95 10.42
N THR A 370 30.43 -2.76 10.99
CA THR A 370 31.54 -1.86 10.61
C THR A 370 32.59 -1.70 11.71
N LYS A 371 32.38 -2.34 12.85
CA LYS A 371 33.40 -2.52 13.88
C LYS A 371 34.39 -3.61 13.44
#